data_4c8e81eff3713654d678f9716e123076
#
_entry.id   4c8e81eff3713654d678f9716e123076
#
_cell.length_a   1.000
_cell.length_b   1.000
_cell.length_c   1.000
_cell.angle_alpha   90.00
_cell.angle_beta   90.00
_cell.angle_gamma   90.00
#
_symmetry.space_group_name_H-M   'P 1'
#
loop_
_entity.id
_entity.type
_entity.pdbx_description
1 polymer ?
#
loop_
_entity_poly.entity_id
_entity_poly.type
_entity_poly.pdbx_seq_one_letter_code
_entity_poly.pdbx_strand_id
1 'polypeptide(L)'
;KPIWNGFCIVTVKVLNSYEDGGAVMENLKGIHEECGVFGCFTLNATNLAEIAYYGLYALQHRGQESCGIVVCEDGLFTSHKDLGLVNDVFSREVLAKFPAATACVGHVRYGTTGGNNRSNCQPIEVNHQKGKMALAHNGNISNAYSLRDRLELNGAIFHSTSDTEIIAYIITQMRLKAPSIEEALCDTMEVLEGAYSLVLMSATKLLAARDPLGMRPLCYGRTA
;
A
#
# COMPACT_ATOMS: atom_id res chain seq x y z
N LYS A 1 -22.33 4.60 14.85
CA LYS A 1 -20.87 4.67 15.13
C LYS A 1 -20.46 3.30 15.67
N PRO A 2 -19.73 2.46 14.95
CA PRO A 2 -19.16 1.26 15.55
C PRO A 2 -17.99 1.69 16.44
N ILE A 3 -18.05 1.36 17.71
CA ILE A 3 -16.93 1.49 18.65
C ILE A 3 -16.05 0.26 18.40
N TRP A 4 -14.90 0.47 17.75
CA TRP A 4 -13.94 -0.59 17.45
C TRP A 4 -12.94 -0.71 18.59
N ASN A 5 -13.04 -1.75 19.39
CA ASN A 5 -12.03 -2.13 20.37
C ASN A 5 -11.24 -3.30 19.80
N GLY A 6 -10.00 -3.06 19.31
CA GLY A 6 -9.10 -4.11 18.81
C GLY A 6 -8.23 -3.69 17.64
N PHE A 7 -7.22 -4.51 17.33
CA PHE A 7 -6.35 -4.33 16.17
C PHE A 7 -7.09 -4.68 14.88
N CYS A 8 -7.01 -3.84 13.86
CA CYS A 8 -7.42 -4.18 12.51
C CYS A 8 -6.16 -4.39 11.67
N ILE A 9 -5.90 -5.62 11.26
CA ILE A 9 -4.78 -5.96 10.37
C ILE A 9 -5.36 -6.14 8.97
N VAL A 10 -4.89 -5.34 8.03
CA VAL A 10 -5.15 -5.53 6.61
C VAL A 10 -3.94 -6.24 6.02
N THR A 11 -4.07 -7.53 5.81
CA THR A 11 -3.02 -8.35 5.21
C THR A 11 -3.52 -8.91 3.89
N VAL A 12 -2.75 -8.77 2.84
CA VAL A 12 -3.03 -9.45 1.57
C VAL A 12 -2.52 -10.88 1.68
N LYS A 13 -3.40 -11.84 1.98
CA LYS A 13 -3.08 -13.27 1.93
C LYS A 13 -3.64 -13.84 0.64
N VAL A 14 -2.80 -14.46 -0.16
CA VAL A 14 -3.26 -15.29 -1.28
C VAL A 14 -3.87 -16.56 -0.68
N LEU A 15 -5.17 -16.70 -0.78
CA LEU A 15 -5.81 -17.98 -0.59
C LEU A 15 -5.65 -18.76 -1.90
N ASN A 16 -4.65 -19.60 -2.00
CA ASN A 16 -4.61 -20.64 -3.01
C ASN A 16 -5.70 -21.66 -2.64
N SER A 17 -6.88 -21.51 -3.21
CA SER A 17 -7.86 -22.59 -3.23
C SER A 17 -7.47 -23.56 -4.34
N TYR A 18 -6.56 -24.46 -4.05
CA TYR A 18 -6.40 -25.71 -4.79
C TYR A 18 -6.40 -26.84 -3.78
N GLU A 19 -7.58 -27.39 -3.53
CA GLU A 19 -7.71 -28.78 -3.11
C GLU A 19 -7.79 -29.66 -4.36
N ASP A 20 -6.89 -30.61 -4.40
CA ASP A 20 -6.87 -31.84 -5.17
C ASP A 20 -7.41 -31.89 -6.60
N GLY A 21 -6.50 -31.97 -7.54
CA GLY A 21 -6.72 -32.42 -8.91
C GLY A 21 -5.40 -32.49 -9.67
N GLY A 22 -4.72 -33.62 -9.55
CA GLY A 22 -3.48 -33.88 -10.27
C GLY A 22 -3.62 -33.73 -11.77
N ALA A 23 -2.53 -33.27 -12.42
CA ALA A 23 -2.31 -33.06 -13.85
C ALA A 23 -2.75 -31.69 -14.37
N VAL A 24 -1.80 -30.90 -14.64
CA VAL A 24 -1.50 -29.81 -15.58
C VAL A 24 -0.72 -28.69 -14.90
N MET A 25 0.51 -28.97 -14.50
CA MET A 25 1.44 -27.96 -13.94
C MET A 25 2.57 -27.59 -14.91
N GLU A 26 2.40 -27.71 -16.22
CA GLU A 26 3.50 -27.45 -17.14
C GLU A 26 3.43 -26.14 -17.96
N ASN A 27 2.38 -25.31 -17.82
CA ASN A 27 2.26 -24.10 -18.65
C ASN A 27 1.89 -22.80 -17.90
N LEU A 28 2.14 -22.71 -16.59
CA LEU A 28 1.97 -21.45 -15.84
C LEU A 28 3.30 -20.68 -15.67
N LYS A 29 4.16 -20.68 -16.68
CA LYS A 29 5.35 -19.80 -16.75
C LYS A 29 4.95 -18.37 -17.07
N GLY A 30 4.17 -17.70 -16.21
CA GLY A 30 3.77 -16.32 -16.51
C GLY A 30 3.02 -15.59 -15.40
N ILE A 31 2.59 -16.27 -14.35
CA ILE A 31 1.98 -15.60 -13.20
C ILE A 31 3.07 -15.35 -12.18
N HIS A 32 3.70 -14.19 -12.27
CA HIS A 32 4.64 -13.72 -11.25
C HIS A 32 3.83 -13.00 -10.16
N GLU A 33 4.04 -13.42 -8.92
CA GLU A 33 3.52 -12.75 -7.75
C GLU A 33 4.14 -11.37 -7.61
N GLU A 34 3.32 -10.35 -7.42
CA GLU A 34 3.75 -8.98 -7.53
C GLU A 34 3.32 -8.22 -6.29
N CYS A 35 4.29 -7.69 -5.54
CA CYS A 35 4.10 -6.82 -4.38
C CYS A 35 3.30 -7.43 -3.22
N GLY A 36 3.47 -6.86 -2.04
CA GLY A 36 2.65 -7.11 -0.86
C GLY A 36 2.34 -5.81 -0.15
N VAL A 37 1.09 -5.63 0.24
CA VAL A 37 0.65 -4.48 1.05
C VAL A 37 0.26 -4.93 2.44
N PHE A 38 0.55 -4.10 3.42
CA PHE A 38 0.21 -4.33 4.82
C PHE A 38 -0.34 -3.04 5.42
N GLY A 39 -1.32 -3.16 6.32
CA GLY A 39 -1.82 -2.06 7.12
C GLY A 39 -2.30 -2.53 8.48
N CYS A 40 -2.07 -1.73 9.50
CA CYS A 40 -2.55 -2.00 10.84
C CYS A 40 -3.00 -0.71 11.52
N PHE A 41 -4.10 -0.80 12.27
CA PHE A 41 -4.64 0.29 13.09
C PHE A 41 -4.95 -0.22 14.49
N THR A 42 -4.65 0.60 15.49
CA THR A 42 -4.89 0.31 16.91
C THR A 42 -5.49 1.52 17.61
N LEU A 43 -6.21 1.28 18.69
CA LEU A 43 -6.77 2.39 19.52
C LEU A 43 -5.72 3.05 20.41
N ASN A 44 -4.72 2.29 20.85
CA ASN A 44 -3.65 2.77 21.69
C ASN A 44 -2.33 2.69 20.93
N ALA A 45 -1.49 3.70 21.04
CA ALA A 45 -0.18 3.71 20.43
C ALA A 45 0.65 2.51 20.91
N THR A 46 1.24 1.79 19.96
CA THR A 46 2.07 0.62 20.20
C THR A 46 3.18 0.53 19.16
N ASN A 47 4.08 -0.43 19.27
CA ASN A 47 5.17 -0.64 18.31
C ASN A 47 4.65 -1.25 17.00
N LEU A 48 3.92 -0.43 16.20
CA LEU A 48 3.37 -0.86 14.93
C LEU A 48 4.43 -1.09 13.84
N ALA A 49 5.60 -0.47 13.95
CA ALA A 49 6.69 -0.71 13.01
C ALA A 49 7.18 -2.16 13.09
N GLU A 50 7.26 -2.73 14.29
CA GLU A 50 7.64 -4.13 14.47
C GLU A 50 6.55 -5.09 13.97
N ILE A 51 5.29 -4.77 14.21
CA ILE A 51 4.15 -5.55 13.66
C ILE A 51 4.19 -5.52 12.12
N ALA A 52 4.40 -4.34 11.53
CA ALA A 52 4.54 -4.19 10.09
C ALA A 52 5.76 -4.95 9.55
N TYR A 53 6.89 -4.92 10.25
CA TYR A 53 8.08 -5.70 9.89
C TYR A 53 7.76 -7.20 9.77
N TYR A 54 7.12 -7.81 10.76
CA TYR A 54 6.74 -9.22 10.69
C TYR A 54 5.71 -9.50 9.60
N GLY A 55 4.75 -8.59 9.40
CA GLY A 55 3.79 -8.68 8.31
C GLY A 55 4.46 -8.65 6.93
N LEU A 56 5.39 -7.73 6.72
CA LEU A 56 6.16 -7.64 5.48
C LEU A 56 7.14 -8.79 5.30
N TYR A 57 7.75 -9.28 6.38
CA TYR A 57 8.60 -10.46 6.33
C TYR A 57 7.82 -11.71 5.86
N ALA A 58 6.60 -11.89 6.37
CA ALA A 58 5.72 -12.95 5.90
C ALA A 58 5.29 -12.79 4.42
N LEU A 59 5.29 -11.55 3.91
CA LEU A 59 4.98 -11.23 2.51
C LEU A 59 6.23 -11.16 1.62
N GLN A 60 7.43 -11.38 2.15
CA GLN A 60 8.71 -11.21 1.43
C GLN A 60 8.80 -12.02 0.14
N HIS A 61 8.18 -13.20 0.10
CA HIS A 61 8.13 -14.04 -1.10
C HIS A 61 7.43 -13.35 -2.29
N ARG A 62 6.62 -12.32 -2.03
CA ARG A 62 5.91 -11.54 -3.05
C ARG A 62 6.71 -10.36 -3.59
N GLY A 63 7.66 -9.83 -2.84
CA GLY A 63 8.44 -8.67 -3.27
C GLY A 63 9.83 -8.66 -2.63
N GLN A 64 10.88 -8.63 -3.45
CA GLN A 64 12.27 -8.76 -3.01
C GLN A 64 13.17 -7.60 -3.44
N GLU A 65 12.63 -6.57 -4.08
CA GLU A 65 13.42 -5.44 -4.58
C GLU A 65 13.53 -4.28 -3.61
N SER A 66 12.44 -3.96 -2.96
CA SER A 66 12.39 -2.89 -1.97
C SER A 66 11.28 -3.12 -0.96
N CYS A 67 11.40 -2.48 0.18
CA CYS A 67 10.37 -2.48 1.19
C CYS A 67 10.31 -1.13 1.92
N GLY A 68 9.18 -0.87 2.57
CA GLY A 68 8.99 0.36 3.33
C GLY A 68 7.88 0.23 4.37
N ILE A 69 8.02 1.01 5.42
CA ILE A 69 7.04 1.16 6.50
C ILE A 69 6.86 2.65 6.76
N VAL A 70 5.61 3.04 6.91
CA VAL A 70 5.19 4.36 7.40
C VAL A 70 4.29 4.14 8.60
N VAL A 71 4.58 4.79 9.71
CA VAL A 71 3.70 4.82 10.89
C VAL A 71 3.13 6.22 11.09
N CYS A 72 1.98 6.30 11.73
CA CYS A 72 1.33 7.57 12.07
C CYS A 72 0.91 7.59 13.54
N GLU A 73 1.31 8.64 14.24
CA GLU A 73 0.85 8.99 15.58
C GLU A 73 0.49 10.47 15.62
N ASP A 74 -0.73 10.78 16.04
CA ASP A 74 -1.25 12.16 16.14
C ASP A 74 -1.01 13.01 14.87
N GLY A 75 -1.13 12.37 13.68
CA GLY A 75 -0.92 13.02 12.40
C GLY A 75 0.56 13.19 12.00
N LEU A 76 1.49 12.80 12.84
CA LEU A 76 2.92 12.76 12.52
C LEU A 76 3.28 11.43 11.86
N PHE A 77 3.87 11.52 10.68
CA PHE A 77 4.30 10.36 9.90
C PHE A 77 5.80 10.16 10.05
N THR A 78 6.18 8.95 10.44
CA THR A 78 7.58 8.51 10.46
C THR A 78 7.72 7.36 9.47
N SER A 79 8.69 7.46 8.58
CA SER A 79 8.87 6.47 7.51
C SER A 79 10.32 6.03 7.37
N HIS A 80 10.49 4.78 6.95
CA HIS A 80 11.73 4.25 6.43
C HIS A 80 11.42 3.31 5.27
N LYS A 81 12.14 3.46 4.16
CA LYS A 81 12.02 2.63 2.96
C LYS A 81 13.32 2.64 2.19
N ASP A 82 13.70 1.49 1.68
CA ASP A 82 14.90 1.33 0.86
C ASP A 82 14.81 0.12 -0.07
N LEU A 83 15.82 -0.01 -0.92
CA LEU A 83 16.05 -1.18 -1.76
C LEU A 83 16.59 -2.32 -0.89
N GLY A 84 16.12 -3.54 -1.12
CA GLY A 84 16.56 -4.74 -0.41
C GLY A 84 15.42 -5.51 0.25
N LEU A 85 15.80 -6.59 0.91
CA LEU A 85 14.88 -7.43 1.66
C LEU A 85 14.48 -6.78 2.99
N VAL A 86 13.37 -7.20 3.55
CA VAL A 86 12.82 -6.64 4.80
C VAL A 86 13.83 -6.71 5.95
N ASN A 87 14.54 -7.83 6.09
CA ASN A 87 15.57 -7.99 7.12
C ASN A 87 16.83 -7.15 6.89
N ASP A 88 17.13 -6.79 5.65
CA ASP A 88 18.30 -5.96 5.32
C ASP A 88 17.99 -4.47 5.52
N VAL A 89 16.78 -4.05 5.19
CA VAL A 89 16.32 -2.65 5.29
C VAL A 89 15.94 -2.28 6.74
N PHE A 90 15.32 -3.20 7.48
CA PHE A 90 14.80 -2.95 8.81
C PHE A 90 15.64 -3.66 9.89
N SER A 91 16.84 -3.12 10.15
CA SER A 91 17.65 -3.56 11.31
C SER A 91 16.95 -3.16 12.63
N ARG A 92 17.42 -3.72 13.75
CA ARG A 92 16.90 -3.34 15.08
C ARG A 92 17.08 -1.85 15.37
N GLU A 93 18.19 -1.26 14.91
CA GLU A 93 18.48 0.16 15.07
C GLU A 93 17.53 1.04 14.25
N VAL A 94 17.11 0.57 13.06
CA VAL A 94 16.12 1.25 12.23
C VAL A 94 14.75 1.15 12.87
N LEU A 95 14.33 -0.03 13.30
CA LEU A 95 13.02 -0.22 13.95
C LEU A 95 12.92 0.58 15.26
N ALA A 96 14.00 0.68 16.03
CA ALA A 96 14.03 1.46 17.28
C ALA A 96 13.84 2.98 17.07
N LYS A 97 13.99 3.49 15.86
CA LYS A 97 13.74 4.92 15.53
C LYS A 97 12.25 5.25 15.31
N PHE A 98 11.42 4.25 15.12
CA PHE A 98 9.99 4.48 14.98
C PHE A 98 9.36 4.75 16.35
N PRO A 99 8.49 5.77 16.45
CA PRO A 99 7.68 5.97 17.65
C PRO A 99 6.62 4.88 17.79
N ALA A 100 6.07 4.73 19.00
CA ALA A 100 4.80 4.07 19.16
C ALA A 100 3.73 4.82 18.33
N ALA A 101 2.83 4.10 17.69
CA ALA A 101 1.90 4.67 16.73
C ALA A 101 0.55 3.96 16.78
N THR A 102 -0.49 4.63 16.26
CA THR A 102 -1.86 4.11 16.16
C THR A 102 -2.19 3.57 14.79
N ALA A 103 -1.42 3.92 13.77
CA ALA A 103 -1.61 3.40 12.41
C ALA A 103 -0.28 3.14 11.70
N CYS A 104 -0.26 2.14 10.83
CA CYS A 104 0.88 1.89 9.93
C CYS A 104 0.43 1.38 8.57
N VAL A 105 1.29 1.64 7.57
CA VAL A 105 1.22 1.05 6.22
C VAL A 105 2.59 0.53 5.85
N GLY A 106 2.64 -0.67 5.28
CA GLY A 106 3.86 -1.31 4.82
C GLY A 106 3.72 -1.86 3.40
N HIS A 107 4.86 -2.01 2.73
CA HIS A 107 4.93 -2.52 1.38
C HIS A 107 6.20 -3.33 1.14
N VAL A 108 6.08 -4.42 0.38
CA VAL A 108 7.20 -5.12 -0.28
C VAL A 108 6.97 -5.07 -1.78
N ARG A 109 7.99 -4.67 -2.54
CA ARG A 109 7.91 -4.44 -3.98
C ARG A 109 8.56 -5.55 -4.77
N TYR A 110 7.87 -5.98 -5.82
CA TYR A 110 8.43 -6.71 -6.95
C TYR A 110 8.42 -5.77 -8.18
N GLY A 111 9.54 -5.64 -8.88
CA GLY A 111 9.69 -4.66 -9.95
C GLY A 111 9.09 -5.11 -11.27
N THR A 112 7.85 -4.73 -11.51
CA THR A 112 7.19 -4.94 -12.79
C THR A 112 7.24 -3.72 -13.68
N THR A 113 7.15 -2.53 -13.11
CA THR A 113 7.09 -1.26 -13.85
C THR A 113 8.00 -0.22 -13.18
N GLY A 114 8.79 0.51 -13.98
CA GLY A 114 9.53 1.68 -13.51
C GLY A 114 10.96 1.44 -12.98
N GLY A 115 11.50 0.22 -13.10
CA GLY A 115 12.88 -0.07 -12.72
C GLY A 115 13.16 -0.05 -11.21
N ASN A 116 14.35 -0.49 -10.82
CA ASN A 116 14.80 -0.57 -9.43
C ASN A 116 15.40 0.77 -8.96
N ASN A 117 14.53 1.71 -8.59
CA ASN A 117 14.90 3.04 -8.12
C ASN A 117 14.29 3.30 -6.74
N ARG A 118 15.05 3.94 -5.85
CA ARG A 118 14.56 4.37 -4.53
C ARG A 118 13.31 5.25 -4.59
N SER A 119 13.15 6.05 -5.65
CA SER A 119 11.95 6.87 -5.83
C SER A 119 10.67 6.05 -5.99
N ASN A 120 10.78 4.77 -6.40
CA ASN A 120 9.66 3.84 -6.56
C ASN A 120 9.36 3.03 -5.29
N CYS A 121 10.16 3.18 -4.22
CA CYS A 121 9.88 2.51 -2.96
C CYS A 121 8.58 3.02 -2.34
N GLN A 122 7.74 2.10 -1.96
CA GLN A 122 6.47 2.39 -1.30
C GLN A 122 6.55 2.10 0.21
N PRO A 123 5.66 2.67 1.03
CA PRO A 123 4.51 3.53 0.68
C PRO A 123 4.92 4.88 0.10
N ILE A 124 4.09 5.41 -0.82
CA ILE A 124 4.23 6.78 -1.34
C ILE A 124 3.58 7.74 -0.34
N GLU A 125 4.33 8.73 0.10
CA GLU A 125 3.85 9.77 1.00
C GLU A 125 3.55 11.05 0.23
N VAL A 126 2.38 11.65 0.49
CA VAL A 126 1.95 12.88 -0.15
C VAL A 126 1.48 13.88 0.91
N ASN A 127 1.98 15.11 0.82
CA ASN A 127 1.44 16.25 1.55
C ASN A 127 0.52 17.04 0.62
N HIS A 128 -0.71 17.25 1.04
CA HIS A 128 -1.67 18.03 0.28
C HIS A 128 -2.49 18.96 1.20
N GLN A 129 -3.29 19.83 0.61
CA GLN A 129 -4.04 20.86 1.36
C GLN A 129 -4.90 20.31 2.51
N LYS A 130 -5.39 19.07 2.41
CA LYS A 130 -6.26 18.45 3.41
C LYS A 130 -5.49 17.54 4.40
N GLY A 131 -4.16 17.57 4.38
CA GLY A 131 -3.28 16.83 5.28
C GLY A 131 -2.31 15.90 4.57
N LYS A 132 -1.68 15.01 5.33
CA LYS A 132 -0.72 14.03 4.83
C LYS A 132 -1.39 12.68 4.64
N MET A 133 -0.96 11.93 3.64
CA MET A 133 -1.35 10.54 3.43
C MET A 133 -0.17 9.68 3.03
N ALA A 134 -0.26 8.36 3.27
CA ALA A 134 0.66 7.35 2.79
C ALA A 134 -0.14 6.25 2.07
N LEU A 135 0.32 5.84 0.89
CA LEU A 135 -0.35 4.89 0.01
C LEU A 135 0.58 3.73 -0.34
N ALA A 136 0.11 2.51 -0.13
CA ALA A 136 0.71 1.28 -0.65
C ALA A 136 -0.22 0.64 -1.69
N HIS A 137 0.36 0.15 -2.77
CA HIS A 137 -0.35 -0.41 -3.92
C HIS A 137 0.27 -1.75 -4.33
N ASN A 138 -0.58 -2.75 -4.44
CA ASN A 138 -0.27 -4.02 -5.11
C ASN A 138 -1.13 -4.12 -6.36
N GLY A 139 -0.51 -4.14 -7.51
CA GLY A 139 -1.19 -4.28 -8.79
C GLY A 139 -0.57 -3.45 -9.90
N ASN A 140 -1.37 -3.23 -10.92
CA ASN A 140 -1.01 -2.41 -12.08
C ASN A 140 -2.28 -1.82 -12.69
N ILE A 141 -2.30 -0.50 -12.87
CA ILE A 141 -3.41 0.17 -13.54
C ILE A 141 -3.14 0.25 -15.05
N SER A 142 -4.06 -0.27 -15.84
CA SER A 142 -3.91 -0.35 -17.30
C SER A 142 -3.94 1.00 -18.00
N ASN A 143 -4.62 1.98 -17.40
CA ASN A 143 -4.73 3.35 -17.91
C ASN A 143 -3.69 4.32 -17.30
N ALA A 144 -2.61 3.80 -16.68
CA ALA A 144 -1.57 4.61 -16.02
C ALA A 144 -0.98 5.69 -16.95
N TYR A 145 -0.67 5.33 -18.19
CA TYR A 145 -0.06 6.26 -19.15
C TYR A 145 -0.97 7.46 -19.45
N SER A 146 -2.22 7.20 -19.79
CA SER A 146 -3.18 8.27 -20.11
C SER A 146 -3.51 9.16 -18.91
N LEU A 147 -3.55 8.56 -17.72
CA LEU A 147 -3.76 9.30 -16.48
C LEU A 147 -2.55 10.19 -16.15
N ARG A 148 -1.34 9.68 -16.34
CA ARG A 148 -0.10 10.42 -16.12
C ARG A 148 -0.02 11.61 -17.08
N ASP A 149 -0.20 11.39 -18.38
CA ASP A 149 -0.17 12.44 -19.40
C ASP A 149 -1.17 13.57 -19.07
N ARG A 150 -2.40 13.21 -18.72
CA ARG A 150 -3.42 14.16 -18.28
C ARG A 150 -3.00 14.96 -17.04
N LEU A 151 -2.36 14.31 -16.07
CA LEU A 151 -1.90 14.98 -14.85
C LEU A 151 -0.75 15.92 -15.14
N GLU A 152 0.23 15.51 -15.95
CA GLU A 152 1.38 16.34 -16.35
C GLU A 152 0.94 17.57 -17.14
N LEU A 153 0.00 17.42 -18.06
CA LEU A 153 -0.63 18.55 -18.79
C LEU A 153 -1.35 19.54 -17.86
N ASN A 154 -1.79 19.09 -16.69
CA ASN A 154 -2.38 19.93 -15.65
C ASN A 154 -1.36 20.39 -14.58
N GLY A 155 -0.07 20.25 -14.85
CA GLY A 155 1.00 20.76 -14.00
C GLY A 155 1.46 19.84 -12.88
N ALA A 156 1.08 18.54 -12.87
CA ALA A 156 1.61 17.60 -11.90
C ALA A 156 3.10 17.33 -12.18
N ILE A 157 3.90 17.28 -11.13
CA ILE A 157 5.33 16.98 -11.18
C ILE A 157 5.53 15.63 -10.49
N PHE A 158 5.94 14.63 -11.24
CA PHE A 158 6.19 13.29 -10.74
C PHE A 158 7.64 13.12 -10.29
N HIS A 159 7.84 12.40 -9.18
CA HIS A 159 9.14 12.09 -8.59
C HIS A 159 9.51 10.63 -8.80
N SER A 160 8.56 9.82 -9.24
CA SER A 160 8.73 8.39 -9.51
C SER A 160 8.17 8.00 -10.87
N THR A 161 8.47 6.80 -11.31
CA THR A 161 7.87 6.18 -12.50
C THR A 161 6.73 5.21 -12.13
N SER A 162 6.39 5.12 -10.83
CA SER A 162 5.37 4.23 -10.31
C SER A 162 3.96 4.73 -10.63
N ASP A 163 3.08 3.84 -11.01
CA ASP A 163 1.64 4.09 -11.14
C ASP A 163 0.98 4.43 -9.79
N THR A 164 1.58 4.00 -8.69
CA THR A 164 1.13 4.36 -7.33
C THR A 164 1.15 5.87 -7.10
N GLU A 165 2.13 6.60 -7.65
CA GLU A 165 2.16 8.06 -7.55
C GLU A 165 1.02 8.71 -8.34
N ILE A 166 0.66 8.12 -9.49
CA ILE A 166 -0.51 8.56 -10.29
C ILE A 166 -1.79 8.41 -9.46
N ILE A 167 -1.98 7.23 -8.82
CA ILE A 167 -3.13 6.99 -7.93
C ILE A 167 -3.17 8.02 -6.79
N ALA A 168 -2.02 8.31 -6.16
CA ALA A 168 -1.93 9.30 -5.09
C ALA A 168 -2.33 10.71 -5.57
N TYR A 169 -1.93 11.13 -6.77
CA TYR A 169 -2.36 12.38 -7.37
C TYR A 169 -3.87 12.44 -7.60
N ILE A 170 -4.46 11.36 -8.13
CA ILE A 170 -5.91 11.29 -8.38
C ILE A 170 -6.68 11.36 -7.06
N ILE A 171 -6.29 10.59 -6.04
CA ILE A 171 -6.90 10.67 -4.70
C ILE A 171 -6.83 12.11 -4.18
N THR A 172 -5.69 12.77 -4.34
CA THR A 172 -5.52 14.17 -3.90
C THR A 172 -6.47 15.11 -4.63
N GLN A 173 -6.61 14.97 -5.96
CA GLN A 173 -7.54 15.79 -6.76
C GLN A 173 -8.99 15.55 -6.35
N MET A 174 -9.39 14.28 -6.18
CA MET A 174 -10.75 13.94 -5.72
C MET A 174 -11.01 14.48 -4.32
N ARG A 175 -10.01 14.41 -3.42
CA ARG A 175 -10.12 14.92 -2.04
C ARG A 175 -10.32 16.43 -1.95
N LEU A 176 -9.94 17.21 -2.94
CA LEU A 176 -10.24 18.65 -2.98
C LEU A 176 -11.74 18.92 -3.14
N LYS A 177 -12.47 18.03 -3.75
CA LYS A 177 -13.91 18.13 -4.05
C LYS A 177 -14.76 17.32 -3.07
N ALA A 178 -14.31 16.11 -2.75
CA ALA A 178 -15.03 15.20 -1.87
C ALA A 178 -15.00 15.67 -0.40
N PRO A 179 -16.08 15.49 0.36
CA PRO A 179 -16.17 15.87 1.76
C PRO A 179 -15.28 15.00 2.67
N SER A 180 -15.00 13.76 2.26
CA SER A 180 -14.21 12.78 3.04
C SER A 180 -13.14 12.11 2.18
N ILE A 181 -12.15 11.48 2.82
CA ILE A 181 -11.12 10.70 2.13
C ILE A 181 -11.71 9.39 1.59
N GLU A 182 -12.73 8.85 2.23
CA GLU A 182 -13.46 7.67 1.79
C GLU A 182 -14.15 7.92 0.45
N GLU A 183 -14.88 9.03 0.34
CA GLU A 183 -15.53 9.42 -0.91
C GLU A 183 -14.51 9.73 -2.00
N ALA A 184 -13.42 10.42 -1.65
CA ALA A 184 -12.34 10.66 -2.60
C ALA A 184 -11.71 9.35 -3.12
N LEU A 185 -11.59 8.33 -2.28
CA LEU A 185 -11.11 7.01 -2.68
C LEU A 185 -12.13 6.30 -3.58
N CYS A 186 -13.43 6.37 -3.27
CA CYS A 186 -14.48 5.84 -4.14
C CYS A 186 -14.48 6.52 -5.52
N ASP A 187 -14.44 7.86 -5.57
CA ASP A 187 -14.35 8.62 -6.82
C ASP A 187 -13.10 8.26 -7.63
N THR A 188 -11.99 7.98 -6.92
CA THR A 188 -10.75 7.52 -7.56
C THR A 188 -10.93 6.16 -8.20
N MET A 189 -11.62 5.22 -7.55
CA MET A 189 -11.87 3.87 -8.07
C MET A 189 -12.69 3.89 -9.36
N GLU A 190 -13.56 4.88 -9.56
CA GLU A 190 -14.32 5.06 -10.81
C GLU A 190 -13.43 5.45 -12.00
N VAL A 191 -12.24 5.97 -11.73
CA VAL A 191 -11.29 6.46 -12.75
C VAL A 191 -10.21 5.42 -13.05
N LEU A 192 -9.87 4.57 -12.07
CA LEU A 192 -8.81 3.58 -12.21
C LEU A 192 -9.30 2.37 -13.01
N GLU A 193 -8.52 1.95 -13.98
CA GLU A 193 -8.72 0.71 -14.72
C GLU A 193 -7.57 -0.26 -14.43
N GLY A 194 -7.89 -1.55 -14.27
CA GLY A 194 -6.89 -2.59 -14.03
C GLY A 194 -7.07 -3.30 -12.69
N ALA A 195 -6.02 -3.98 -12.27
CA ALA A 195 -6.02 -4.80 -11.07
C ALA A 195 -5.24 -4.13 -9.95
N TYR A 196 -5.86 -3.90 -8.80
CA TYR A 196 -5.20 -3.25 -7.67
C TYR A 196 -5.76 -3.65 -6.31
N SER A 197 -4.87 -3.63 -5.32
CA SER A 197 -5.22 -3.56 -3.91
C SER A 197 -4.46 -2.40 -3.29
N LEU A 198 -5.17 -1.52 -2.63
CA LEU A 198 -4.66 -0.28 -2.04
C LEU A 198 -4.78 -0.33 -0.52
N VAL A 199 -3.77 0.17 0.17
CA VAL A 199 -3.84 0.53 1.58
C VAL A 199 -3.44 1.98 1.72
N LEU A 200 -4.37 2.81 2.19
CA LEU A 200 -4.22 4.24 2.33
C LEU A 200 -4.34 4.63 3.80
N MET A 201 -3.35 5.34 4.29
CA MET A 201 -3.33 5.92 5.64
C MET A 201 -3.39 7.45 5.55
N SER A 202 -4.32 8.04 6.25
CA SER A 202 -4.35 9.47 6.56
C SER A 202 -3.96 9.69 8.02
N ALA A 203 -3.94 10.94 8.47
CA ALA A 203 -3.64 11.27 9.86
C ALA A 203 -4.56 10.58 10.89
N THR A 204 -5.78 10.18 10.49
CA THR A 204 -6.80 9.67 11.42
C THR A 204 -7.49 8.39 10.95
N LYS A 205 -7.17 7.88 9.76
CA LYS A 205 -7.88 6.77 9.14
C LYS A 205 -6.94 5.84 8.40
N LEU A 206 -7.24 4.55 8.47
CA LEU A 206 -6.66 3.53 7.61
C LEU A 206 -7.78 2.98 6.72
N LEU A 207 -7.56 3.00 5.42
CA LEU A 207 -8.52 2.59 4.39
C LEU A 207 -7.89 1.49 3.53
N ALA A 208 -8.71 0.59 3.06
CA ALA A 208 -8.31 -0.41 2.08
C ALA A 208 -9.32 -0.44 0.94
N ALA A 209 -8.82 -0.55 -0.29
CA ALA A 209 -9.64 -0.66 -1.48
C ALA A 209 -9.10 -1.76 -2.39
N ARG A 210 -10.00 -2.35 -3.17
CA ARG A 210 -9.70 -3.42 -4.11
C ARG A 210 -10.38 -3.15 -5.43
N ASP A 211 -9.76 -3.55 -6.53
CA ASP A 211 -10.36 -3.42 -7.85
C ASP A 211 -11.76 -4.07 -7.93
N PRO A 212 -12.69 -3.50 -8.71
CA PRO A 212 -14.07 -3.99 -8.77
C PRO A 212 -14.22 -5.45 -9.21
N LEU A 213 -13.27 -5.96 -10.00
CA LEU A 213 -13.26 -7.35 -10.47
C LEU A 213 -12.64 -8.30 -9.46
N GLY A 214 -12.01 -7.76 -8.41
CA GLY A 214 -11.37 -8.55 -7.38
C GLY A 214 -10.17 -9.36 -7.84
N MET A 215 -9.44 -8.86 -8.83
CA MET A 215 -8.27 -9.56 -9.40
C MET A 215 -7.11 -9.64 -8.40
N ARG A 216 -6.89 -8.58 -7.62
CA ARG A 216 -5.87 -8.60 -6.57
C ARG A 216 -6.49 -9.00 -5.22
N PRO A 217 -5.89 -9.94 -4.49
CA PRO A 217 -6.42 -10.35 -3.20
C PRO A 217 -6.25 -9.25 -2.16
N LEU A 218 -7.27 -9.06 -1.34
CA LEU A 218 -7.24 -8.20 -0.16
C LEU A 218 -8.05 -8.87 0.94
N CYS A 219 -7.47 -8.98 2.13
CA CYS A 219 -8.19 -9.47 3.30
C CYS A 219 -8.02 -8.51 4.47
N TYR A 220 -8.97 -8.51 5.36
CA TYR A 220 -8.87 -7.80 6.62
C TYR A 220 -9.26 -8.73 7.78
N GLY A 221 -8.73 -8.43 8.94
CA GLY A 221 -9.02 -9.17 10.15
C GLY A 221 -8.95 -8.26 11.37
N ARG A 222 -9.47 -8.74 12.47
CA ARG A 222 -9.41 -8.09 13.78
C ARG A 222 -8.94 -9.10 14.80
N THR A 223 -7.99 -8.69 15.64
CA THR A 223 -7.64 -9.45 16.85
C THR A 223 -8.59 -9.11 17.99
N ALA A 224 -8.79 -10.07 18.86
CA ALA A 224 -9.62 -9.89 20.06
C ALA A 224 -8.97 -8.91 21.04
#